data_f6089e097b06a07da69c9a693537d99d
#
_entry.id   f6089e097b06a07da69c9a693537d99d
#
_cell.length_a   1.000
_cell.length_b   1.000
_cell.length_c   1.000
_cell.angle_alpha   90.00
_cell.angle_beta   90.00
_cell.angle_gamma   90.00
#
_symmetry.space_group_name_H-M   'P 1'
#
loop_
_entity.id
_entity.type
_entity.pdbx_description
1 polymer ?
#
loop_
_entity_poly.entity_id
_entity_poly.type
_entity_poly.pdbx_seq_one_letter_code
_entity_poly.pdbx_strand_id
1 'polypeptide(L)'
;RLGAVVEASDLRPSVRDQVESVGGKWLDVPMSEEEKAKAKDTGGYAWTPSEQYIKDQAAVVDKAVSQADIVITTAQVPGRNAPRLIHQATINKMKSGSVILDMAVETGGNVEGSVVGQNVITDNGVTIMGVPNIPSTLAAQSSALYANNLYNFFVTLVDDNKQFALDPNEEIQKALLVTHQGQVLLATR
;
A
#
# COMPACT_ATOMS: atom_id res chain seq x y z
N ARG A 1 10.50 15.96 6.97
CA ARG A 1 10.80 17.34 7.43
C ARG A 1 11.23 17.42 8.92
N LEU A 2 11.20 16.31 9.65
CA LEU A 2 11.67 16.25 11.04
C LEU A 2 13.14 15.83 11.14
N GLY A 3 13.90 15.90 10.03
CA GLY A 3 15.30 15.49 9.97
C GLY A 3 15.53 14.00 9.72
N ALA A 4 14.47 13.23 9.49
CA ALA A 4 14.62 11.82 9.13
C ALA A 4 15.13 11.67 7.69
N VAL A 5 16.03 10.70 7.48
CA VAL A 5 16.38 10.20 6.14
C VAL A 5 15.38 9.12 5.79
N VAL A 6 14.57 9.36 4.75
CA VAL A 6 13.48 8.46 4.37
C VAL A 6 13.86 7.71 3.10
N GLU A 7 13.81 6.39 3.14
CA GLU A 7 13.92 5.51 1.99
C GLU A 7 12.54 4.87 1.72
N ALA A 8 12.18 4.67 0.45
CA ALA A 8 10.90 4.09 0.09
C ALA A 8 11.02 3.11 -1.07
N SER A 9 10.16 2.09 -1.06
CA SER A 9 10.00 1.10 -2.12
C SER A 9 8.52 0.87 -2.42
N ASP A 10 8.17 0.76 -3.69
CA ASP A 10 6.82 0.39 -4.18
C ASP A 10 6.98 -0.47 -5.43
N LEU A 11 6.00 -1.32 -5.74
CA LEU A 11 5.98 -2.10 -6.98
C LEU A 11 5.71 -1.24 -8.22
N ARG A 12 5.13 -0.06 -8.06
CA ARG A 12 4.76 0.84 -9.15
C ARG A 12 5.90 1.81 -9.46
N PRO A 13 6.55 1.72 -10.62
CA PRO A 13 7.65 2.63 -10.97
C PRO A 13 7.25 4.11 -11.00
N SER A 14 5.99 4.40 -11.34
CA SER A 14 5.44 5.77 -11.38
C SER A 14 5.43 6.48 -10.02
N VAL A 15 5.58 5.74 -8.91
CA VAL A 15 5.63 6.30 -7.54
C VAL A 15 7.02 6.89 -7.23
N ARG A 16 8.06 6.49 -7.97
CA ARG A 16 9.43 6.98 -7.76
C ARG A 16 9.52 8.50 -7.73
N ASP A 17 9.03 9.15 -8.79
CA ASP A 17 9.10 10.61 -8.91
C ASP A 17 8.34 11.30 -7.78
N GLN A 18 7.25 10.70 -7.30
CA GLN A 18 6.48 11.21 -6.18
C GLN A 18 7.27 11.13 -4.87
N VAL A 19 7.97 10.02 -4.62
CA VAL A 19 8.84 9.85 -3.44
C VAL A 19 9.99 10.87 -3.47
N GLU A 20 10.67 11.00 -4.61
CA GLU A 20 11.81 11.91 -4.77
C GLU A 20 11.37 13.37 -4.66
N SER A 21 10.19 13.73 -5.17
CA SER A 21 9.64 15.10 -5.09
C SER A 21 9.39 15.60 -3.67
N VAL A 22 9.14 14.69 -2.72
CA VAL A 22 8.97 15.03 -1.30
C VAL A 22 10.26 14.86 -0.49
N GLY A 23 11.39 14.55 -1.15
CA GLY A 23 12.71 14.43 -0.53
C GLY A 23 13.01 13.02 0.01
N GLY A 24 12.22 12.01 -0.35
CA GLY A 24 12.53 10.61 -0.06
C GLY A 24 13.57 10.06 -1.04
N LYS A 25 14.27 9.01 -0.64
CA LYS A 25 15.19 8.27 -1.49
C LYS A 25 14.51 6.98 -1.96
N TRP A 26 14.51 6.78 -3.27
CA TRP A 26 13.99 5.55 -3.84
C TRP A 26 14.95 4.38 -3.66
N LEU A 27 14.44 3.23 -3.24
CA LEU A 27 15.19 1.98 -3.22
C LEU A 27 15.13 1.34 -4.62
N ASP A 28 16.22 1.45 -5.36
CA ASP A 28 16.31 0.87 -6.70
C ASP A 28 16.44 -0.65 -6.62
N VAL A 29 15.49 -1.35 -7.26
CA VAL A 29 15.53 -2.79 -7.48
C VAL A 29 15.99 -3.02 -8.92
N PRO A 30 16.99 -3.88 -9.19
CA PRO A 30 17.39 -4.20 -10.54
C PRO A 30 16.22 -4.75 -11.36
N MET A 31 15.99 -4.18 -12.54
CA MET A 31 14.93 -4.62 -13.47
C MET A 31 15.51 -4.91 -14.83
N SER A 32 15.09 -6.02 -15.45
CA SER A 32 15.35 -6.28 -16.86
C SER A 32 14.60 -5.30 -17.76
N GLU A 33 15.02 -5.13 -19.01
CA GLU A 33 14.32 -4.25 -19.96
C GLU A 33 12.90 -4.76 -20.25
N GLU A 34 12.68 -6.06 -20.23
CA GLU A 34 11.35 -6.67 -20.38
C GLU A 34 10.43 -6.31 -19.18
N GLU A 35 10.96 -6.32 -17.98
CA GLU A 35 10.23 -5.95 -16.77
C GLU A 35 9.89 -4.45 -16.75
N LYS A 36 10.84 -3.60 -17.16
CA LYS A 36 10.60 -2.16 -17.30
C LYS A 36 9.48 -1.87 -18.29
N ALA A 37 9.43 -2.60 -19.41
CA ALA A 37 8.38 -2.46 -20.40
C ALA A 37 7.00 -2.86 -19.83
N LYS A 38 6.91 -4.02 -19.17
CA LYS A 38 5.67 -4.51 -18.53
C LYS A 38 5.18 -3.56 -17.43
N ALA A 39 6.10 -3.02 -16.62
CA ALA A 39 5.76 -2.12 -15.54
C ALA A 39 5.24 -0.75 -16.01
N LYS A 40 5.64 -0.29 -17.22
CA LYS A 40 5.15 0.96 -17.83
C LYS A 40 3.73 0.85 -18.38
N ASP A 41 3.30 -0.34 -18.78
CA ASP A 41 2.03 -0.58 -19.49
C ASP A 41 0.83 -0.78 -18.55
N THR A 42 1.00 -0.61 -17.26
CA THR A 42 -0.04 -0.93 -16.25
C THR A 42 -0.96 0.24 -15.88
N GLY A 43 -0.86 1.39 -16.55
CA GLY A 43 -1.73 2.53 -16.26
C GLY A 43 -1.70 3.02 -14.80
N GLY A 44 -0.61 2.75 -14.07
CA GLY A 44 -0.45 3.15 -12.66
C GLY A 44 -0.87 2.09 -11.64
N TYR A 45 -1.33 0.92 -12.08
CA TYR A 45 -1.57 -0.24 -11.20
C TYR A 45 -0.29 -1.06 -10.98
N ALA A 46 -0.30 -1.89 -9.93
CA ALA A 46 0.80 -2.82 -9.70
C ALA A 46 0.82 -3.88 -10.83
N TRP A 47 1.99 -4.06 -11.45
CA TRP A 47 2.24 -5.12 -12.42
C TRP A 47 2.52 -6.46 -11.72
N THR A 48 2.50 -7.55 -12.47
CA THR A 48 2.86 -8.87 -11.93
C THR A 48 4.37 -9.08 -12.15
N PRO A 49 5.18 -8.95 -11.08
CA PRO A 49 6.63 -9.08 -11.19
C PRO A 49 7.05 -10.54 -11.43
N SER A 50 8.23 -10.73 -12.03
CA SER A 50 8.86 -12.05 -12.15
C SER A 50 9.34 -12.56 -10.78
N GLU A 51 9.55 -13.87 -10.66
CA GLU A 51 10.14 -14.46 -9.45
C GLU A 51 11.52 -13.88 -9.15
N GLN A 52 12.30 -13.57 -10.19
CA GLN A 52 13.63 -12.98 -10.02
C GLN A 52 13.53 -11.57 -9.45
N TYR A 53 12.63 -10.73 -9.99
CA TYR A 53 12.40 -9.39 -9.45
C TYR A 53 11.96 -9.42 -7.99
N ILE A 54 11.06 -10.35 -7.62
CA ILE A 54 10.62 -10.52 -6.23
C ILE A 54 11.80 -10.85 -5.31
N LYS A 55 12.72 -11.71 -5.75
CA LYS A 55 13.93 -12.05 -4.98
C LYS A 55 14.86 -10.85 -4.84
N ASP A 56 15.10 -10.12 -5.93
CA ASP A 56 15.98 -8.95 -5.93
C ASP A 56 15.38 -7.82 -5.07
N GLN A 57 14.07 -7.61 -5.15
CA GLN A 57 13.33 -6.68 -4.29
C GLN A 57 13.45 -7.08 -2.81
N ALA A 58 13.25 -8.36 -2.50
CA ALA A 58 13.37 -8.85 -1.13
C ALA A 58 14.77 -8.60 -0.56
N ALA A 59 15.82 -8.79 -1.36
CA ALA A 59 17.19 -8.52 -0.94
C ALA A 59 17.47 -7.03 -0.69
N VAL A 60 16.96 -6.15 -1.56
CA VAL A 60 17.08 -4.69 -1.38
C VAL A 60 16.32 -4.23 -0.14
N VAL A 61 15.08 -4.70 0.05
CA VAL A 61 14.25 -4.39 1.22
C VAL A 61 14.90 -4.93 2.50
N ASP A 62 15.38 -6.19 2.50
CA ASP A 62 16.06 -6.79 3.66
C ASP A 62 17.26 -5.94 4.12
N LYS A 63 18.08 -5.48 3.17
CA LYS A 63 19.21 -4.61 3.47
C LYS A 63 18.77 -3.27 4.06
N ALA A 64 17.78 -2.60 3.48
CA ALA A 64 17.30 -1.30 3.93
C ALA A 64 16.65 -1.43 5.33
N VAL A 65 15.78 -2.41 5.52
CA VAL A 65 15.08 -2.67 6.79
C VAL A 65 16.05 -2.99 7.91
N SER A 66 17.07 -3.81 7.64
CA SER A 66 18.07 -4.17 8.67
C SER A 66 18.87 -2.97 9.22
N GLN A 67 18.92 -1.86 8.48
CA GLN A 67 19.63 -0.63 8.85
C GLN A 67 18.71 0.47 9.38
N ALA A 68 17.40 0.30 9.21
CA ALA A 68 16.40 1.31 9.58
C ALA A 68 16.18 1.38 11.10
N ASP A 69 15.90 2.57 11.58
CA ASP A 69 15.46 2.80 12.96
C ASP A 69 13.93 2.69 13.06
N ILE A 70 13.22 3.10 12.01
CA ILE A 70 11.76 3.02 11.90
C ILE A 70 11.39 2.45 10.53
N VAL A 71 10.50 1.47 10.51
CA VAL A 71 9.94 0.89 9.28
C VAL A 71 8.43 1.02 9.32
N ILE A 72 7.83 1.43 8.19
CA ILE A 72 6.38 1.52 8.02
C ILE A 72 6.00 0.68 6.80
N THR A 73 5.10 -0.28 6.97
CA THR A 73 4.60 -1.13 5.89
C THR A 73 3.13 -0.89 5.63
N THR A 74 2.76 -0.75 4.34
CA THR A 74 1.42 -0.37 3.90
C THR A 74 0.90 -1.20 2.73
N ALA A 75 1.60 -2.29 2.34
CA ALA A 75 1.25 -3.06 1.18
C ALA A 75 -0.04 -3.88 1.42
N GLN A 76 -1.08 -3.58 0.67
CA GLN A 76 -2.35 -4.29 0.73
C GLN A 76 -2.82 -4.65 -0.68
N VAL A 77 -3.49 -5.80 -0.79
CA VAL A 77 -4.13 -6.25 -2.02
C VAL A 77 -5.62 -6.40 -1.77
N PRO A 78 -6.49 -5.65 -2.47
CA PRO A 78 -7.93 -5.74 -2.26
C PRO A 78 -8.44 -7.18 -2.38
N GLY A 79 -9.22 -7.63 -1.38
CA GLY A 79 -9.83 -8.97 -1.36
C GLY A 79 -8.87 -10.14 -1.12
N ARG A 80 -7.60 -9.89 -0.79
CA ARG A 80 -6.59 -10.92 -0.50
C ARG A 80 -5.80 -10.57 0.75
N ASN A 81 -5.09 -11.56 1.28
CA ASN A 81 -4.14 -11.30 2.36
C ASN A 81 -3.00 -10.39 1.87
N ALA A 82 -2.54 -9.53 2.77
CA ALA A 82 -1.38 -8.69 2.54
C ALA A 82 -0.13 -9.55 2.28
N PRO A 83 0.76 -9.13 1.35
CA PRO A 83 2.00 -9.85 1.11
C PRO A 83 2.92 -9.76 2.33
N ARG A 84 3.61 -10.86 2.65
CA ARG A 84 4.66 -10.85 3.68
C ARG A 84 5.92 -10.23 3.08
N LEU A 85 6.31 -9.07 3.59
CA LEU A 85 7.47 -8.31 3.10
C LEU A 85 8.68 -8.43 4.03
N ILE A 86 8.45 -8.51 5.34
CA ILE A 86 9.50 -8.52 6.36
C ILE A 86 9.41 -9.83 7.13
N HIS A 87 10.45 -10.64 7.00
CA HIS A 87 10.56 -11.93 7.66
C HIS A 87 11.37 -11.84 8.96
N GLN A 88 11.20 -12.82 9.84
CA GLN A 88 11.90 -12.89 11.11
C GLN A 88 13.42 -12.79 10.94
N ALA A 89 13.97 -13.36 9.87
CA ALA A 89 15.41 -13.29 9.57
C ALA A 89 15.90 -11.86 9.35
N THR A 90 15.06 -10.97 8.76
CA THR A 90 15.35 -9.55 8.61
C THR A 90 15.24 -8.80 9.93
N ILE A 91 14.18 -9.07 10.69
CA ILE A 91 13.92 -8.46 12.00
C ILE A 91 15.09 -8.73 12.95
N ASN A 92 15.63 -9.94 12.95
CA ASN A 92 16.77 -10.33 13.77
C ASN A 92 18.07 -9.56 13.45
N LYS A 93 18.16 -8.93 12.27
CA LYS A 93 19.29 -8.07 11.88
C LYS A 93 19.13 -6.61 12.27
N MET A 94 17.92 -6.20 12.64
CA MET A 94 17.64 -4.80 13.01
C MET A 94 18.28 -4.46 14.36
N LYS A 95 18.52 -3.16 14.57
CA LYS A 95 19.06 -2.65 15.83
C LYS A 95 18.01 -2.81 16.95
N SER A 96 18.47 -3.10 18.14
CA SER A 96 17.64 -3.02 19.34
C SER A 96 17.08 -1.61 19.52
N GLY A 97 15.79 -1.51 19.85
CA GLY A 97 15.06 -0.24 19.94
C GLY A 97 14.46 0.25 18.63
N SER A 98 14.72 -0.43 17.50
CA SER A 98 14.01 -0.12 16.24
C SER A 98 12.53 -0.46 16.34
N VAL A 99 11.72 0.24 15.53
CA VAL A 99 10.26 0.09 15.51
C VAL A 99 9.77 -0.25 14.11
N ILE A 100 8.87 -1.22 14.01
CA ILE A 100 8.16 -1.56 12.79
C ILE A 100 6.67 -1.28 13.01
N LEU A 101 6.07 -0.43 12.17
CA LEU A 101 4.63 -0.19 12.13
C LEU A 101 4.02 -0.96 10.96
N ASP A 102 3.23 -1.97 11.26
CA ASP A 102 2.49 -2.76 10.25
C ASP A 102 1.07 -2.23 10.11
N MET A 103 0.82 -1.46 9.05
CA MET A 103 -0.50 -0.91 8.73
C MET A 103 -1.39 -1.91 7.97
N ALA A 104 -0.86 -3.05 7.54
CA ALA A 104 -1.60 -4.09 6.84
C ALA A 104 -2.02 -5.26 7.77
N VAL A 105 -1.83 -5.11 9.08
CA VAL A 105 -2.01 -6.19 10.06
C VAL A 105 -3.41 -6.82 10.02
N GLU A 106 -4.47 -6.05 9.74
CA GLU A 106 -5.86 -6.53 9.67
C GLU A 106 -6.10 -7.48 8.47
N THR A 107 -5.28 -7.40 7.44
CA THR A 107 -5.34 -8.26 6.26
C THR A 107 -4.24 -9.32 6.22
N GLY A 108 -3.74 -9.73 7.39
CA GLY A 108 -2.70 -10.73 7.55
C GLY A 108 -1.29 -10.17 7.78
N GLY A 109 -1.09 -8.87 7.58
CA GLY A 109 0.14 -8.15 7.88
C GLY A 109 1.29 -8.36 6.89
N ASN A 110 2.12 -7.34 6.77
CA ASN A 110 3.35 -7.37 5.98
C ASN A 110 4.56 -7.89 6.77
N VAL A 111 4.44 -7.97 8.09
CA VAL A 111 5.55 -8.23 9.01
C VAL A 111 5.31 -9.55 9.74
N GLU A 112 6.30 -10.44 9.74
CA GLU A 112 6.24 -11.66 10.49
C GLU A 112 6.21 -11.36 12.01
N GLY A 113 5.33 -12.03 12.75
CA GLY A 113 5.13 -11.77 14.17
C GLY A 113 4.25 -10.56 14.50
N SER A 114 3.75 -9.83 13.52
CA SER A 114 2.78 -8.74 13.73
C SER A 114 1.44 -9.29 14.21
N VAL A 115 0.87 -8.69 15.28
CA VAL A 115 -0.40 -9.08 15.87
C VAL A 115 -1.32 -7.89 15.97
N VAL A 116 -2.56 -8.05 15.52
CA VAL A 116 -3.59 -6.98 15.52
C VAL A 116 -3.80 -6.42 16.93
N GLY A 117 -3.66 -5.10 17.05
CA GLY A 117 -3.88 -4.36 18.30
C GLY A 117 -2.80 -4.55 19.36
N GLN A 118 -1.66 -5.13 19.02
CA GLN A 118 -0.59 -5.40 19.99
C GLN A 118 0.75 -4.78 19.56
N ASN A 119 1.57 -4.46 20.56
CA ASN A 119 2.97 -4.16 20.39
C ASN A 119 3.76 -5.41 20.83
N VAL A 120 4.41 -6.07 19.88
CA VAL A 120 5.24 -7.26 20.12
C VAL A 120 6.69 -6.81 20.20
N ILE A 121 7.37 -7.16 21.28
CA ILE A 121 8.82 -6.92 21.43
C ILE A 121 9.54 -8.22 21.14
N THR A 122 10.44 -8.20 20.19
CA THR A 122 11.24 -9.36 19.79
C THR A 122 12.43 -9.58 20.72
N ASP A 123 13.05 -10.77 20.68
CA ASP A 123 14.19 -11.12 21.54
C ASP A 123 15.39 -10.17 21.39
N ASN A 124 15.58 -9.61 20.17
CA ASN A 124 16.62 -8.60 19.92
C ASN A 124 16.18 -7.16 20.22
N GLY A 125 14.99 -6.95 20.81
CA GLY A 125 14.51 -5.65 21.27
C GLY A 125 13.91 -4.76 20.18
N VAL A 126 13.46 -5.32 19.05
CA VAL A 126 12.68 -4.61 18.03
C VAL A 126 11.21 -4.60 18.42
N THR A 127 10.55 -3.45 18.34
CA THR A 127 9.11 -3.33 18.60
C THR A 127 8.31 -3.42 17.31
N ILE A 128 7.43 -4.41 17.18
CA ILE A 128 6.49 -4.55 16.07
C ILE A 128 5.12 -4.06 16.53
N MET A 129 4.60 -3.04 15.88
CA MET A 129 3.32 -2.41 16.19
C MET A 129 2.28 -2.82 15.15
N GLY A 130 1.34 -3.70 15.51
CA GLY A 130 0.21 -4.08 14.67
C GLY A 130 -1.00 -3.17 14.97
N VAL A 131 -1.03 -1.97 14.38
CA VAL A 131 -2.06 -0.98 14.69
C VAL A 131 -3.24 -1.09 13.72
N PRO A 132 -4.42 -1.59 14.18
CA PRO A 132 -5.60 -1.65 13.33
C PRO A 132 -6.24 -0.28 13.21
N ASN A 133 -6.98 -0.08 12.13
CA ASN A 133 -7.84 1.09 11.90
C ASN A 133 -7.17 2.45 12.23
N ILE A 134 -5.93 2.64 11.76
CA ILE A 134 -5.17 3.88 11.96
C ILE A 134 -5.98 5.15 11.60
N PRO A 135 -6.81 5.18 10.53
CA PRO A 135 -7.64 6.35 10.23
C PRO A 135 -8.51 6.82 11.39
N SER A 136 -8.96 5.94 12.28
CA SER A 136 -9.78 6.30 13.43
C SER A 136 -9.03 7.15 14.47
N THR A 137 -7.70 7.06 14.52
CA THR A 137 -6.86 7.85 15.43
C THR A 137 -6.77 9.32 15.03
N LEU A 138 -7.08 9.64 13.78
CA LEU A 138 -7.15 10.98 13.20
C LEU A 138 -8.55 11.23 12.58
N ALA A 139 -9.60 10.92 13.33
CA ALA A 139 -10.97 10.81 12.86
C ALA A 139 -11.46 12.03 12.05
N ALA A 140 -11.18 13.25 12.49
CA ALA A 140 -11.63 14.46 11.81
C ALA A 140 -11.00 14.60 10.41
N GLN A 141 -9.69 14.38 10.30
CA GLN A 141 -8.97 14.47 9.02
C GLN A 141 -9.35 13.33 8.09
N SER A 142 -9.41 12.10 8.59
CA SER A 142 -9.80 10.92 7.81
C SER A 142 -11.21 11.03 7.28
N SER A 143 -12.15 11.53 8.10
CA SER A 143 -13.53 11.77 7.69
C SER A 143 -13.63 12.85 6.61
N ALA A 144 -12.86 13.93 6.72
CA ALA A 144 -12.86 15.00 5.71
C ALA A 144 -12.32 14.48 4.35
N LEU A 145 -11.25 13.69 4.36
CA LEU A 145 -10.70 13.07 3.14
C LEU A 145 -11.69 12.07 2.52
N TYR A 146 -12.31 11.25 3.33
CA TYR A 146 -13.33 10.30 2.87
C TYR A 146 -14.57 11.02 2.31
N ALA A 147 -15.03 12.07 2.97
CA ALA A 147 -16.15 12.88 2.49
C ALA A 147 -15.86 13.53 1.14
N ASN A 148 -14.63 14.01 0.90
CA ASN A 148 -14.22 14.54 -0.39
C ASN A 148 -14.25 13.44 -1.49
N ASN A 149 -13.81 12.23 -1.19
CA ASN A 149 -13.89 11.12 -2.14
C ASN A 149 -15.35 10.77 -2.48
N LEU A 150 -16.23 10.72 -1.48
CA LEU A 150 -17.67 10.49 -1.69
C LEU A 150 -18.30 11.61 -2.51
N TYR A 151 -17.94 12.87 -2.22
CA TYR A 151 -18.43 14.01 -2.98
C TYR A 151 -17.99 13.96 -4.45
N ASN A 152 -16.70 13.70 -4.69
CA ASN A 152 -16.18 13.58 -6.04
C ASN A 152 -16.86 12.45 -6.82
N PHE A 153 -17.10 11.30 -6.17
CA PHE A 153 -17.89 10.22 -6.77
C PHE A 153 -19.34 10.67 -7.03
N PHE A 154 -19.98 11.32 -6.08
CA PHE A 154 -21.35 11.79 -6.26
C PHE A 154 -21.49 12.76 -7.44
N VAL A 155 -20.49 13.63 -7.66
CA VAL A 155 -20.49 14.55 -8.81
C VAL A 155 -20.50 13.80 -10.15
N THR A 156 -19.88 12.63 -10.25
CA THR A 156 -19.92 11.82 -11.48
C THR A 156 -21.32 11.26 -11.79
N LEU A 157 -22.20 11.18 -10.77
CA LEU A 157 -23.57 10.70 -10.91
C LEU A 157 -24.60 11.80 -11.23
N VAL A 158 -24.14 13.03 -11.49
CA VAL A 158 -25.01 14.19 -11.73
C VAL A 158 -24.65 14.79 -13.09
N ASP A 159 -25.67 14.97 -13.96
CA ASP A 159 -25.51 15.61 -15.24
C ASP A 159 -25.48 17.15 -15.17
N ASP A 160 -25.28 17.81 -16.31
CA ASP A 160 -25.24 19.28 -16.42
C ASP A 160 -26.57 19.94 -15.98
N ASN A 161 -27.68 19.22 -16.06
CA ASN A 161 -29.01 19.66 -15.61
C ASN A 161 -29.25 19.39 -14.12
N LYS A 162 -28.25 18.92 -13.38
CA LYS A 162 -28.32 18.53 -11.95
C LYS A 162 -29.31 17.39 -11.70
N GLN A 163 -29.46 16.50 -12.66
CA GLN A 163 -30.29 15.30 -12.53
C GLN A 163 -29.36 14.07 -12.32
N PHE A 164 -29.88 13.06 -11.65
CA PHE A 164 -29.17 11.80 -11.47
C PHE A 164 -28.97 11.13 -12.84
N ALA A 165 -27.73 10.84 -13.18
CA ALA A 165 -27.32 10.24 -14.46
C ALA A 165 -26.29 9.13 -14.21
N LEU A 166 -26.76 7.90 -14.11
CA LEU A 166 -25.88 6.74 -14.02
C LEU A 166 -25.43 6.32 -15.41
N ASP A 167 -24.11 6.30 -15.64
CA ASP A 167 -23.49 5.74 -16.84
C ASP A 167 -22.73 4.46 -16.52
N PRO A 168 -23.26 3.27 -16.86
CA PRO A 168 -22.58 2.00 -16.61
C PRO A 168 -21.26 1.80 -17.40
N ASN A 169 -20.93 2.70 -18.34
CA ASN A 169 -19.71 2.63 -19.12
C ASN A 169 -18.63 3.59 -18.60
N GLU A 170 -18.99 4.55 -17.74
CA GLU A 170 -18.03 5.42 -17.08
C GLU A 170 -17.17 4.57 -16.11
N GLU A 171 -15.85 4.76 -16.15
CA GLU A 171 -14.88 3.86 -15.51
C GLU A 171 -15.12 3.72 -13.99
N ILE A 172 -15.33 4.81 -13.28
CA ILE A 172 -15.49 4.82 -11.81
C ILE A 172 -16.84 4.23 -11.43
N GLN A 173 -17.92 4.63 -12.12
CA GLN A 173 -19.26 4.14 -11.86
C GLN A 173 -19.36 2.64 -12.15
N LYS A 174 -18.81 2.18 -13.28
CA LYS A 174 -18.72 0.77 -13.65
C LYS A 174 -17.97 -0.06 -12.61
N ALA A 175 -16.87 0.47 -12.07
CA ALA A 175 -16.06 -0.24 -11.08
C ALA A 175 -16.78 -0.42 -9.73
N LEU A 176 -17.72 0.49 -9.40
CA LEU A 176 -18.45 0.49 -8.15
C LEU A 176 -19.86 -0.14 -8.26
N LEU A 177 -20.35 -0.33 -9.47
CA LEU A 177 -21.71 -0.81 -9.72
C LEU A 177 -21.81 -2.31 -9.44
N VAL A 178 -22.50 -2.68 -8.39
CA VAL A 178 -22.69 -4.10 -7.96
C VAL A 178 -23.87 -4.72 -8.67
N THR A 179 -25.00 -4.00 -8.73
CA THR A 179 -26.24 -4.45 -9.38
C THR A 179 -26.85 -3.31 -10.19
N HIS A 180 -27.40 -3.63 -11.35
CA HIS A 180 -28.12 -2.68 -12.20
C HIS A 180 -29.25 -3.37 -12.95
N GLN A 181 -30.45 -2.77 -12.94
CA GLN A 181 -31.63 -3.29 -13.64
C GLN A 181 -31.90 -4.79 -13.41
N GLY A 182 -31.76 -5.26 -12.15
CA GLY A 182 -31.98 -6.63 -11.77
C GLY A 182 -30.86 -7.62 -12.12
N GLN A 183 -29.76 -7.14 -12.67
CA GLN A 183 -28.57 -7.95 -12.96
C GLN A 183 -27.45 -7.68 -11.96
N VAL A 184 -26.71 -8.73 -11.59
CA VAL A 184 -25.46 -8.61 -10.81
C VAL A 184 -24.32 -8.37 -11.79
N LEU A 185 -23.66 -7.22 -11.66
CA LEU A 185 -22.58 -6.78 -12.55
C LEU A 185 -21.19 -7.02 -11.95
N LEU A 186 -21.09 -7.06 -10.63
CA LEU A 186 -19.83 -7.38 -9.97
C LEU A 186 -19.55 -8.88 -10.19
N ALA A 187 -18.59 -9.19 -11.05
CA ALA A 187 -18.09 -10.55 -11.15
C ALA A 187 -17.54 -10.95 -9.77
N THR A 188 -17.98 -12.10 -9.25
CA THR A 188 -17.35 -12.72 -8.07
C THR A 188 -15.85 -12.92 -8.39
N ARG A 189 -15.01 -12.07 -7.83
CA ARG A 189 -13.54 -12.16 -7.96
C ARG A 189 -12.98 -13.25 -7.08
#